data_4d3134e8435bb6623406e3c4b6989a46
#
_entry.id   4d3134e8435bb6623406e3c4b6989a46
#
_cell.length_a   1.000
_cell.length_b   1.000
_cell.length_c   1.000
_cell.angle_alpha   90.00
_cell.angle_beta   90.00
_cell.angle_gamma   90.00
#
_symmetry.space_group_name_H-M   'P 1'
#
loop_
_entity.id
_entity.type
_entity.pdbx_description
1 polymer ?
#
loop_
_entity_poly.entity_id
_entity_poly.type
_entity_poly.pdbx_seq_one_letter_code
_entity_poly.pdbx_strand_id
1 'polypeptide(L)'
;MARKVTLQTIAEHLGVSRTTVSNAYNRPDQLAPELRERVLATAADLGYTGPDAAARRLRSGGREAIGLLFTESLAYAFNDPGAVQFLQGFSRATEEAGIALLLLPGFAGRPGTTHRGRERKEAVREAVVAGFCAYSLPVDDPDFAAAVERRLPLVVVDEPRTGDHTFVGIDDRAGGRLAAAHLAALGHRRIGVVSFRTADDGYAGPLTREREAVATYPVSLARLVGWHEGLEAGGIAWDDVVKEERVTNAPEEGALGLRAVLARAPDVTAILCSTDQMALGALRAAAEAGRDDLSFVGFDDIPAAGALGLTTIRQPLMEKGLTAGRLLVDPPAEGAPREIVLPVELVPRGSTRPA
;
A
#
# COMPACT_ATOMS: atom_id res chain seq x y z
N MET A 1 6.03 45.67 8.97
CA MET A 1 6.48 44.29 8.66
C MET A 1 7.87 44.07 9.22
N ALA A 2 8.04 43.16 10.18
CA ALA A 2 9.38 42.84 10.73
C ALA A 2 10.26 42.24 9.63
N ARG A 3 11.45 42.82 9.45
CA ARG A 3 12.42 42.38 8.42
C ARG A 3 12.90 40.96 8.79
N LYS A 4 12.67 39.99 7.92
CA LYS A 4 13.09 38.57 8.14
C LYS A 4 14.61 38.52 8.31
N VAL A 5 15.09 38.03 9.46
CA VAL A 5 16.52 37.84 9.73
C VAL A 5 17.11 36.81 8.76
N THR A 6 18.25 37.11 8.18
CA THR A 6 18.93 36.30 7.16
C THR A 6 20.36 36.00 7.57
N LEU A 7 21.05 35.04 6.89
CA LEU A 7 22.48 34.78 7.07
C LEU A 7 23.31 36.04 6.86
N GLN A 8 22.88 36.94 5.96
CA GLN A 8 23.56 38.20 5.71
C GLN A 8 23.42 39.15 6.91
N THR A 9 22.26 39.21 7.55
CA THR A 9 22.06 40.02 8.77
C THR A 9 22.98 39.59 9.92
N ILE A 10 23.13 38.26 10.09
CA ILE A 10 24.04 37.72 11.13
C ILE A 10 25.51 37.99 10.79
N ALA A 11 25.88 37.85 9.51
CA ALA A 11 27.24 38.15 9.04
C ALA A 11 27.62 39.59 9.27
N GLU A 12 26.76 40.53 8.98
CA GLU A 12 26.91 41.97 9.22
C GLU A 12 27.06 42.29 10.71
N HIS A 13 26.25 41.63 11.57
CA HIS A 13 26.28 41.82 13.02
C HIS A 13 27.61 41.35 13.67
N LEU A 14 28.18 40.26 13.13
CA LEU A 14 29.41 39.66 13.64
C LEU A 14 30.68 40.14 12.94
N GLY A 15 30.57 40.91 11.85
CA GLY A 15 31.72 41.34 11.05
C GLY A 15 32.41 40.19 10.31
N VAL A 16 31.69 39.15 9.94
CA VAL A 16 32.21 37.96 9.23
C VAL A 16 31.57 37.82 7.85
N SER A 17 32.10 36.92 7.01
CA SER A 17 31.48 36.66 5.72
C SER A 17 30.18 35.85 5.86
N ARG A 18 29.24 36.03 4.91
CA ARG A 18 28.03 35.18 4.81
C ARG A 18 28.40 33.69 4.71
N THR A 19 29.51 33.37 4.05
CA THR A 19 30.01 31.99 3.95
C THR A 19 30.43 31.45 5.31
N THR A 20 31.08 32.29 6.16
CA THR A 20 31.42 31.91 7.54
C THR A 20 30.19 31.54 8.35
N VAL A 21 29.15 32.38 8.30
CA VAL A 21 27.88 32.10 8.98
C VAL A 21 27.23 30.83 8.43
N SER A 22 27.25 30.63 7.11
CA SER A 22 26.73 29.41 6.48
C SER A 22 27.47 28.15 6.94
N ASN A 23 28.80 28.23 7.07
CA ASN A 23 29.65 27.11 7.51
C ASN A 23 29.38 26.72 8.97
N ALA A 24 29.01 27.65 9.84
CA ALA A 24 28.63 27.34 11.22
C ALA A 24 27.51 26.32 11.33
N TYR A 25 26.61 26.29 10.33
CA TYR A 25 25.49 25.33 10.22
C TYR A 25 25.80 24.11 9.36
N ASN A 26 26.56 24.27 8.28
CA ASN A 26 26.67 23.25 7.23
C ASN A 26 28.01 22.50 7.22
N ARG A 27 29.10 23.13 7.74
CA ARG A 27 30.45 22.57 7.79
C ARG A 27 31.14 23.01 9.07
N PRO A 28 30.69 22.54 10.24
CA PRO A 28 31.19 22.96 11.54
C PRO A 28 32.68 22.62 11.74
N ASP A 29 33.16 21.61 11.04
CA ASP A 29 34.55 21.17 10.99
C ASP A 29 35.52 22.19 10.35
N GLN A 30 34.99 23.15 9.57
CA GLN A 30 35.75 24.20 8.90
C GLN A 30 35.84 25.51 9.69
N LEU A 31 35.32 25.55 10.91
CA LEU A 31 35.30 26.73 11.77
C LEU A 31 35.94 26.45 13.14
N ALA A 32 36.64 27.47 13.66
CA ALA A 32 37.05 27.41 15.04
C ALA A 32 35.83 27.29 15.97
N PRO A 33 35.88 26.42 17.01
CA PRO A 33 34.74 26.17 17.91
C PRO A 33 34.16 27.45 18.50
N GLU A 34 35.01 28.38 18.93
CA GLU A 34 34.60 29.63 19.55
C GLU A 34 33.87 30.57 18.57
N LEU A 35 34.28 30.58 17.30
CA LEU A 35 33.60 31.36 16.27
C LEU A 35 32.24 30.77 15.94
N ARG A 36 32.17 29.44 15.89
CA ARG A 36 30.90 28.72 15.67
C ARG A 36 29.89 29.02 16.77
N GLU A 37 30.31 28.95 18.05
CA GLU A 37 29.43 29.27 19.18
C GLU A 37 28.93 30.69 19.13
N ARG A 38 29.78 31.66 18.82
CA ARG A 38 29.38 33.07 18.66
C ARG A 38 28.36 33.26 17.54
N VAL A 39 28.54 32.58 16.41
CA VAL A 39 27.59 32.65 15.29
C VAL A 39 26.22 32.09 15.70
N LEU A 40 26.17 30.93 16.39
CA LEU A 40 24.95 30.30 16.80
C LEU A 40 24.21 31.10 17.89
N ALA A 41 24.95 31.65 18.87
CA ALA A 41 24.38 32.53 19.90
C ALA A 41 23.79 33.80 19.30
N THR A 42 24.52 34.51 18.45
CA THR A 42 23.99 35.72 17.78
C THR A 42 22.79 35.42 16.91
N ALA A 43 22.78 34.28 16.23
CA ALA A 43 21.60 33.85 15.44
C ALA A 43 20.38 33.65 16.32
N ALA A 44 20.51 32.98 17.47
CA ALA A 44 19.44 32.77 18.44
C ALA A 44 18.92 34.12 19.00
N ASP A 45 19.81 35.03 19.39
CA ASP A 45 19.46 36.37 19.91
C ASP A 45 18.67 37.20 18.90
N LEU A 46 18.99 37.05 17.61
CA LEU A 46 18.29 37.74 16.53
C LEU A 46 17.00 37.02 16.09
N GLY A 47 16.66 35.88 16.71
CA GLY A 47 15.46 35.10 16.36
C GLY A 47 15.60 34.34 15.02
N TYR A 48 16.82 34.08 14.58
CA TYR A 48 17.06 33.28 13.37
C TYR A 48 17.04 31.80 13.70
N THR A 49 16.02 31.10 13.20
CA THR A 49 15.77 29.66 13.44
C THR A 49 16.67 28.72 12.63
N GLY A 50 17.69 29.25 11.98
CA GLY A 50 18.60 28.48 11.10
C GLY A 50 18.32 28.71 9.61
N PRO A 51 19.24 28.23 8.74
CA PRO A 51 19.00 28.23 7.30
C PRO A 51 17.73 27.45 6.98
N ASP A 52 16.91 27.95 6.03
CA ASP A 52 15.72 27.27 5.55
C ASP A 52 16.05 25.82 5.21
N ALA A 53 15.33 24.88 5.85
CA ALA A 53 15.58 23.45 5.69
C ALA A 53 15.43 23.02 4.23
N ALA A 54 14.46 23.60 3.49
CA ALA A 54 14.29 23.34 2.06
C ALA A 54 15.46 23.88 1.23
N ALA A 55 15.93 25.11 1.51
CA ALA A 55 17.07 25.70 0.84
C ALA A 55 18.43 25.04 1.22
N ARG A 56 18.50 24.41 2.38
CA ARG A 56 19.67 23.63 2.81
C ARG A 56 19.71 22.29 2.08
N ARG A 57 18.59 21.59 1.98
CA ARG A 57 18.43 20.33 1.25
C ARG A 57 18.77 20.48 -0.23
N LEU A 58 18.30 21.54 -0.89
CA LEU A 58 18.64 21.86 -2.28
C LEU A 58 20.15 22.05 -2.54
N ARG A 59 20.92 22.49 -1.52
CA ARG A 59 22.38 22.76 -1.69
C ARG A 59 23.29 21.64 -1.22
N SER A 60 22.85 20.81 -0.27
CA SER A 60 23.68 19.77 0.34
C SER A 60 23.53 18.39 -0.28
N GLY A 61 22.67 18.22 -1.30
CA GLY A 61 22.31 16.88 -1.81
C GLY A 61 21.73 15.99 -0.70
N GLY A 62 21.18 16.64 0.37
CA GLY A 62 20.58 15.93 1.51
C GLY A 62 19.42 15.06 1.04
N ARG A 63 19.38 13.83 1.55
CA ARG A 63 18.36 12.86 1.18
C ARG A 63 16.97 13.45 1.45
N GLU A 64 16.26 13.71 0.37
CA GLU A 64 14.87 14.20 0.40
C GLU A 64 13.97 13.09 0.95
N ALA A 65 12.75 13.46 1.41
CA ALA A 65 11.76 12.48 1.80
C ALA A 65 11.43 11.53 0.63
N ILE A 66 10.94 10.34 0.93
CA ILE A 66 10.30 9.48 -0.08
C ILE A 66 8.79 9.68 0.04
N GLY A 67 8.13 9.91 -1.10
CA GLY A 67 6.68 10.00 -1.19
C GLY A 67 6.05 8.62 -1.30
N LEU A 68 5.09 8.30 -0.45
CA LEU A 68 4.29 7.08 -0.53
C LEU A 68 2.86 7.45 -0.91
N LEU A 69 2.44 6.98 -2.09
CA LEU A 69 1.10 7.19 -2.64
C LEU A 69 0.18 6.06 -2.22
N PHE A 70 -1.00 6.40 -1.72
CA PHE A 70 -2.06 5.46 -1.36
C PHE A 70 -3.28 5.66 -2.25
N THR A 71 -3.98 4.57 -2.55
CA THR A 71 -5.31 4.62 -3.19
C THR A 71 -6.36 5.23 -2.27
N GLU A 72 -6.29 4.89 -0.98
CA GLU A 72 -7.28 5.24 0.04
C GLU A 72 -6.84 6.42 0.91
N SER A 73 -7.76 6.89 1.75
CA SER A 73 -7.42 7.85 2.80
C SER A 73 -6.43 7.24 3.80
N LEU A 74 -5.60 8.07 4.43
CA LEU A 74 -4.67 7.58 5.46
C LEU A 74 -5.41 6.95 6.66
N ALA A 75 -6.59 7.46 7.00
CA ALA A 75 -7.41 6.85 8.06
C ALA A 75 -7.81 5.41 7.72
N TYR A 76 -8.11 5.12 6.45
CA TYR A 76 -8.35 3.76 5.98
C TYR A 76 -7.07 2.93 6.01
N ALA A 77 -5.98 3.42 5.44
CA ALA A 77 -4.70 2.71 5.38
C ALA A 77 -4.16 2.32 6.77
N PHE A 78 -4.34 3.17 7.79
CA PHE A 78 -3.94 2.87 9.17
C PHE A 78 -4.87 1.87 9.87
N ASN A 79 -6.07 1.65 9.38
CA ASN A 79 -7.00 0.63 9.87
C ASN A 79 -6.91 -0.70 9.09
N ASP A 80 -6.20 -0.72 7.96
CA ASP A 80 -5.95 -1.95 7.20
C ASP A 80 -4.67 -2.63 7.69
N PRO A 81 -4.76 -3.80 8.36
CA PRO A 81 -3.60 -4.52 8.88
C PRO A 81 -2.57 -4.89 7.81
N GLY A 82 -3.00 -5.12 6.56
CA GLY A 82 -2.12 -5.38 5.44
C GLY A 82 -1.27 -4.15 5.08
N ALA A 83 -1.92 -3.00 4.94
CA ALA A 83 -1.24 -1.73 4.70
C ALA A 83 -0.31 -1.35 5.86
N VAL A 84 -0.71 -1.61 7.11
CA VAL A 84 0.12 -1.35 8.30
C VAL A 84 1.39 -2.22 8.28
N GLN A 85 1.32 -3.51 7.96
CA GLN A 85 2.51 -4.36 7.85
C GLN A 85 3.43 -3.91 6.71
N PHE A 86 2.87 -3.53 5.58
CA PHE A 86 3.64 -2.93 4.49
C PHE A 86 4.37 -1.66 4.95
N LEU A 87 3.66 -0.74 5.61
CA LEU A 87 4.22 0.49 6.17
C LEU A 87 5.33 0.23 7.17
N GLN A 88 5.20 -0.79 8.04
CA GLN A 88 6.24 -1.18 8.99
C GLN A 88 7.55 -1.57 8.28
N GLY A 89 7.45 -2.36 7.21
CA GLY A 89 8.61 -2.72 6.42
C GLY A 89 9.22 -1.54 5.67
N PHE A 90 8.38 -0.71 5.08
CA PHE A 90 8.79 0.45 4.30
C PHE A 90 9.45 1.53 5.18
N SER A 91 8.85 1.86 6.34
CA SER A 91 9.41 2.82 7.28
C SER A 91 10.76 2.35 7.83
N ARG A 92 10.91 1.05 8.11
CA ARG A 92 12.19 0.49 8.54
C ARG A 92 13.32 0.77 7.54
N ALA A 93 13.08 0.59 6.24
CA ALA A 93 14.08 0.88 5.21
C ALA A 93 14.47 2.36 5.17
N THR A 94 13.48 3.26 5.31
CA THR A 94 13.72 4.71 5.29
C THR A 94 14.37 5.21 6.58
N GLU A 95 14.01 4.65 7.74
CA GLU A 95 14.62 4.95 9.04
C GLU A 95 16.08 4.53 9.10
N GLU A 96 16.42 3.31 8.66
CA GLU A 96 17.80 2.81 8.56
C GLU A 96 18.67 3.75 7.70
N ALA A 97 18.07 4.41 6.72
CA ALA A 97 18.76 5.36 5.82
C ALA A 97 18.72 6.83 6.31
N GLY A 98 17.99 7.14 7.38
CA GLY A 98 17.79 8.51 7.85
C GLY A 98 16.97 9.37 6.88
N ILE A 99 16.06 8.79 6.12
CA ILE A 99 15.21 9.46 5.13
C ILE A 99 13.81 9.63 5.69
N ALA A 100 13.21 10.81 5.54
CA ALA A 100 11.84 11.06 5.95
C ALA A 100 10.84 10.41 4.99
N LEU A 101 9.65 10.08 5.50
CA LEU A 101 8.53 9.55 4.73
C LEU A 101 7.44 10.61 4.61
N LEU A 102 6.98 10.88 3.38
CA LEU A 102 5.84 11.74 3.07
C LEU A 102 4.67 10.86 2.62
N LEU A 103 3.61 10.77 3.42
CA LEU A 103 2.42 10.02 3.09
C LEU A 103 1.45 10.89 2.27
N LEU A 104 1.10 10.43 1.08
CA LEU A 104 0.20 11.11 0.15
C LEU A 104 -1.10 10.29 0.03
N PRO A 105 -2.21 10.75 0.67
CA PRO A 105 -3.45 9.99 0.72
C PRO A 105 -4.16 9.97 -0.62
N GLY A 106 -4.75 8.82 -0.95
CA GLY A 106 -5.76 8.68 -1.99
C GLY A 106 -7.16 9.07 -1.55
N PHE A 107 -8.12 9.01 -2.47
CA PHE A 107 -9.53 9.29 -2.21
C PHE A 107 -10.45 8.36 -3.02
N ALA A 108 -10.00 7.14 -3.31
CA ALA A 108 -10.81 6.15 -4.00
C ALA A 108 -12.18 5.98 -3.33
N GLY A 109 -13.20 5.73 -4.13
CA GLY A 109 -14.55 5.37 -3.66
C GLY A 109 -15.40 6.49 -3.05
N ARG A 110 -15.04 7.79 -3.18
CA ARG A 110 -15.89 8.89 -2.69
C ARG A 110 -16.63 9.59 -3.83
N PRO A 111 -17.95 9.36 -4.02
CA PRO A 111 -18.76 10.08 -5.00
C PRO A 111 -18.68 11.60 -4.77
N GLY A 112 -18.53 12.38 -5.87
CA GLY A 112 -18.57 13.85 -5.82
C GLY A 112 -17.22 14.55 -5.62
N THR A 113 -16.08 13.86 -5.72
CA THR A 113 -14.74 14.43 -5.45
C THR A 113 -13.99 14.95 -6.68
N THR A 114 -14.67 15.27 -7.79
CA THR A 114 -14.06 15.77 -9.03
C THR A 114 -13.19 17.04 -8.85
N HIS A 115 -13.49 17.90 -7.88
CA HIS A 115 -12.65 19.06 -7.56
C HIS A 115 -11.36 18.68 -6.80
N ARG A 116 -11.39 17.63 -5.99
CA ARG A 116 -10.22 17.17 -5.22
C ARG A 116 -9.18 16.43 -6.07
N GLY A 117 -9.55 15.88 -7.21
CA GLY A 117 -8.60 15.25 -8.13
C GLY A 117 -7.55 16.20 -8.71
N ARG A 118 -7.88 17.51 -8.86
CA ARG A 118 -6.93 18.55 -9.30
C ARG A 118 -5.94 18.88 -8.18
N GLU A 119 -6.43 19.10 -6.97
CA GLU A 119 -5.62 19.41 -5.78
C GLU A 119 -4.64 18.28 -5.44
N ARG A 120 -5.03 17.02 -5.66
CA ARG A 120 -4.17 15.84 -5.47
C ARG A 120 -2.99 15.81 -6.42
N LYS A 121 -3.24 15.93 -7.72
CA LYS A 121 -2.17 16.02 -8.73
C LYS A 121 -1.16 17.13 -8.39
N GLU A 122 -1.65 18.25 -7.86
CA GLU A 122 -0.80 19.33 -7.39
C GLU A 122 0.04 18.90 -6.19
N ALA A 123 -0.52 18.21 -5.20
CA ALA A 123 0.23 17.69 -4.05
C ALA A 123 1.38 16.76 -4.45
N VAL A 124 1.15 15.84 -5.41
CA VAL A 124 2.20 14.96 -5.96
C VAL A 124 3.24 15.75 -6.75
N ARG A 125 2.77 16.73 -7.56
CA ARG A 125 3.66 17.58 -8.38
C ARG A 125 4.54 18.50 -7.54
N GLU A 126 4.03 19.00 -6.40
CA GLU A 126 4.71 19.94 -5.52
C GLU A 126 5.51 19.25 -4.41
N ALA A 127 5.31 17.94 -4.21
CA ALA A 127 6.00 17.19 -3.18
C ALA A 127 7.53 17.28 -3.31
N VAL A 128 8.21 17.68 -2.23
CA VAL A 128 9.68 17.74 -2.18
C VAL A 128 10.20 16.37 -1.71
N VAL A 129 10.42 15.49 -2.69
CA VAL A 129 10.82 14.10 -2.46
C VAL A 129 11.91 13.67 -3.43
N ALA A 130 12.69 12.65 -3.03
CA ALA A 130 13.74 12.04 -3.84
C ALA A 130 13.20 10.95 -4.80
N GLY A 131 12.02 10.42 -4.51
CA GLY A 131 11.36 9.38 -5.28
C GLY A 131 9.98 9.06 -4.73
N PHE A 132 9.24 8.21 -5.43
CA PHE A 132 7.90 7.79 -5.05
C PHE A 132 7.79 6.27 -4.94
N CYS A 133 6.99 5.82 -3.98
CA CYS A 133 6.44 4.48 -3.94
C CYS A 133 4.93 4.57 -4.23
N ALA A 134 4.46 3.87 -5.25
CA ALA A 134 3.04 3.73 -5.55
C ALA A 134 2.57 2.39 -4.96
N TYR A 135 1.67 2.43 -3.96
CA TYR A 135 1.19 1.24 -3.26
C TYR A 135 -0.26 0.95 -3.63
N SER A 136 -0.47 -0.13 -4.38
CA SER A 136 -1.78 -0.65 -4.80
C SER A 136 -2.68 0.41 -5.44
N LEU A 137 -2.16 1.13 -6.45
CA LEU A 137 -2.93 2.12 -7.20
C LEU A 137 -3.58 1.49 -8.43
N PRO A 138 -4.82 1.86 -8.80
CA PRO A 138 -5.42 1.40 -10.05
C PRO A 138 -4.63 1.91 -11.28
N VAL A 139 -4.81 1.24 -12.42
CA VAL A 139 -4.06 1.54 -13.66
C VAL A 139 -4.23 2.99 -14.13
N ASP A 140 -5.40 3.56 -13.90
CA ASP A 140 -5.80 4.90 -14.34
C ASP A 140 -5.73 5.96 -13.22
N ASP A 141 -5.03 5.66 -12.10
CA ASP A 141 -4.91 6.60 -10.98
C ASP A 141 -4.19 7.89 -11.40
N PRO A 142 -4.80 9.06 -11.15
CA PRO A 142 -4.22 10.35 -11.52
C PRO A 142 -2.95 10.73 -10.76
N ASP A 143 -2.75 10.20 -9.54
CA ASP A 143 -1.56 10.48 -8.75
C ASP A 143 -0.39 9.63 -9.23
N PHE A 144 -0.65 8.40 -9.68
CA PHE A 144 0.34 7.59 -10.37
C PHE A 144 0.85 8.29 -11.62
N ALA A 145 -0.06 8.78 -12.47
CA ALA A 145 0.33 9.54 -13.65
C ALA A 145 1.16 10.79 -13.30
N ALA A 146 0.77 11.54 -12.24
CA ALA A 146 1.51 12.70 -11.79
C ALA A 146 2.91 12.34 -11.26
N ALA A 147 3.07 11.21 -10.58
CA ALA A 147 4.38 10.72 -10.11
C ALA A 147 5.30 10.33 -11.29
N VAL A 148 4.76 9.68 -12.33
CA VAL A 148 5.48 9.36 -13.57
C VAL A 148 5.96 10.63 -14.28
N GLU A 149 5.12 11.68 -14.38
CA GLU A 149 5.49 12.98 -14.96
C GLU A 149 6.69 13.64 -14.25
N ARG A 150 6.90 13.36 -12.95
CA ARG A 150 8.03 13.89 -12.16
C ARG A 150 9.40 13.33 -12.58
N ARG A 151 9.44 12.19 -13.27
CA ARG A 151 10.70 11.52 -13.71
C ARG A 151 11.70 11.28 -12.57
N LEU A 152 11.21 11.11 -11.35
CA LEU A 152 11.98 10.69 -10.18
C LEU A 152 12.00 9.15 -10.10
N PRO A 153 12.92 8.56 -9.33
CA PRO A 153 12.83 7.13 -8.99
C PRO A 153 11.43 6.75 -8.54
N LEU A 154 10.86 5.71 -9.16
CA LEU A 154 9.51 5.23 -8.89
C LEU A 154 9.53 3.72 -8.71
N VAL A 155 9.05 3.27 -7.55
CA VAL A 155 8.81 1.85 -7.26
C VAL A 155 7.30 1.64 -7.17
N VAL A 156 6.79 0.69 -7.93
CA VAL A 156 5.40 0.27 -7.90
C VAL A 156 5.27 -0.99 -7.07
N VAL A 157 4.31 -1.00 -6.16
CA VAL A 157 4.01 -2.16 -5.31
C VAL A 157 2.61 -2.67 -5.64
N ASP A 158 2.53 -3.95 -5.97
CA ASP A 158 1.35 -4.70 -6.37
C ASP A 158 0.74 -4.25 -7.70
N GLU A 159 0.40 -2.98 -7.86
CA GLU A 159 -0.21 -2.44 -9.08
C GLU A 159 -0.01 -0.92 -9.23
N PRO A 160 -0.01 -0.37 -10.46
CA PRO A 160 -0.14 -1.07 -11.73
C PRO A 160 1.18 -1.67 -12.22
N ARG A 161 1.16 -2.87 -12.81
CA ARG A 161 2.34 -3.54 -13.38
C ARG A 161 2.54 -3.11 -14.83
N THR A 162 3.18 -1.97 -15.06
CA THR A 162 3.33 -1.36 -16.39
C THR A 162 4.58 -1.79 -17.16
N GLY A 163 5.54 -2.48 -16.50
CA GLY A 163 6.80 -2.92 -17.12
C GLY A 163 7.90 -1.85 -17.21
N ASP A 164 7.56 -0.58 -17.10
CA ASP A 164 8.50 0.55 -17.28
C ASP A 164 9.18 0.98 -15.96
N HIS A 165 8.61 0.58 -14.82
CA HIS A 165 9.04 0.97 -13.47
C HIS A 165 9.51 -0.24 -12.68
N THR A 166 10.33 0.00 -11.66
CA THR A 166 10.70 -1.03 -10.70
C THR A 166 9.44 -1.50 -9.96
N PHE A 167 9.21 -2.79 -9.98
CA PHE A 167 8.02 -3.43 -9.43
C PHE A 167 8.39 -4.36 -8.27
N VAL A 168 7.59 -4.33 -7.22
CA VAL A 168 7.63 -5.28 -6.10
C VAL A 168 6.23 -5.81 -5.85
N GLY A 169 6.03 -7.10 -5.88
CA GLY A 169 4.71 -7.69 -5.66
C GLY A 169 4.81 -9.19 -5.40
N ILE A 170 3.68 -9.86 -5.60
CA ILE A 170 3.54 -11.31 -5.48
C ILE A 170 2.88 -11.88 -6.74
N ASP A 171 2.83 -13.20 -6.85
CA ASP A 171 1.96 -13.88 -7.83
C ASP A 171 0.57 -14.11 -7.23
N ASP A 172 -0.31 -13.09 -7.33
CA ASP A 172 -1.70 -13.14 -6.82
C ASP A 172 -2.51 -14.27 -7.48
N ARG A 173 -2.23 -14.56 -8.77
CA ARG A 173 -2.89 -15.67 -9.50
C ARG A 173 -2.47 -17.01 -8.93
N ALA A 174 -1.19 -17.21 -8.64
CA ALA A 174 -0.72 -18.43 -7.99
C ALA A 174 -1.31 -18.57 -6.59
N GLY A 175 -1.37 -17.49 -5.80
CA GLY A 175 -2.02 -17.47 -4.49
C GLY A 175 -3.50 -17.86 -4.58
N GLY A 176 -4.23 -17.25 -5.50
CA GLY A 176 -5.64 -17.60 -5.76
C GLY A 176 -5.82 -19.07 -6.10
N ARG A 177 -4.97 -19.61 -6.99
CA ARG A 177 -5.00 -21.02 -7.39
C ARG A 177 -4.74 -21.96 -6.20
N LEU A 178 -3.78 -21.65 -5.33
CA LEU A 178 -3.50 -22.43 -4.11
C LEU A 178 -4.72 -22.48 -3.18
N ALA A 179 -5.40 -21.34 -2.93
CA ALA A 179 -6.58 -21.26 -2.09
C ALA A 179 -7.73 -22.12 -2.63
N ALA A 180 -8.02 -22.00 -3.92
CA ALA A 180 -9.09 -22.74 -4.59
C ALA A 180 -8.81 -24.25 -4.64
N ALA A 181 -7.59 -24.63 -5.01
CA ALA A 181 -7.17 -26.05 -5.05
C ALA A 181 -7.25 -26.70 -3.65
N HIS A 182 -6.95 -25.96 -2.59
CA HIS A 182 -7.10 -26.46 -1.21
C HIS A 182 -8.55 -26.86 -0.89
N LEU A 183 -9.52 -25.99 -1.19
CA LEU A 183 -10.94 -26.30 -0.95
C LEU A 183 -11.43 -27.46 -1.83
N ALA A 184 -11.02 -27.50 -3.10
CA ALA A 184 -11.37 -28.60 -3.99
C ALA A 184 -10.81 -29.94 -3.52
N ALA A 185 -9.56 -29.96 -2.99
CA ALA A 185 -8.91 -31.13 -2.40
C ALA A 185 -9.60 -31.61 -1.12
N LEU A 186 -10.20 -30.69 -0.34
CA LEU A 186 -11.00 -31.05 0.84
C LEU A 186 -12.40 -31.59 0.49
N GLY A 187 -12.74 -31.66 -0.81
CA GLY A 187 -13.99 -32.24 -1.28
C GLY A 187 -15.11 -31.23 -1.50
N HIS A 188 -14.89 -29.95 -1.22
CA HIS A 188 -15.90 -28.93 -1.47
C HIS A 188 -16.24 -28.84 -2.96
N ARG A 189 -17.55 -28.71 -3.27
CA ARG A 189 -18.07 -28.58 -4.63
C ARG A 189 -19.02 -27.38 -4.79
N ARG A 190 -19.60 -26.94 -3.68
CA ARG A 190 -20.49 -25.77 -3.61
C ARG A 190 -19.74 -24.65 -2.92
N ILE A 191 -19.15 -23.77 -3.73
CA ILE A 191 -18.21 -22.73 -3.25
C ILE A 191 -18.78 -21.35 -3.57
N GLY A 192 -18.67 -20.43 -2.61
CA GLY A 192 -18.93 -19.01 -2.79
C GLY A 192 -17.63 -18.19 -2.82
N VAL A 193 -17.71 -17.02 -3.41
CA VAL A 193 -16.62 -16.04 -3.46
C VAL A 193 -17.11 -14.71 -2.91
N VAL A 194 -16.33 -14.11 -2.01
CA VAL A 194 -16.50 -12.72 -1.57
C VAL A 194 -15.27 -11.94 -1.98
N SER A 195 -15.44 -11.16 -3.05
CA SER A 195 -14.34 -10.40 -3.66
C SER A 195 -14.32 -8.97 -3.15
N PHE A 196 -13.13 -8.42 -2.99
CA PHE A 196 -12.91 -6.99 -2.92
C PHE A 196 -13.13 -6.38 -4.29
N ARG A 197 -13.37 -5.06 -4.36
CA ARG A 197 -13.69 -4.34 -5.59
C ARG A 197 -12.74 -4.66 -6.75
N THR A 198 -13.31 -4.74 -7.94
CA THR A 198 -12.58 -4.93 -9.19
C THR A 198 -12.39 -3.61 -9.96
N ALA A 199 -13.20 -2.58 -9.66
CA ALA A 199 -13.08 -1.22 -10.20
C ALA A 199 -13.46 -0.17 -9.14
N ASP A 200 -13.03 1.09 -9.33
CA ASP A 200 -13.28 2.20 -8.40
C ASP A 200 -14.55 2.98 -8.76
N ASP A 201 -15.69 2.30 -8.74
CA ASP A 201 -17.00 2.86 -9.11
C ASP A 201 -18.06 2.73 -8.01
N GLY A 202 -17.66 2.22 -6.82
CA GLY A 202 -18.56 2.02 -5.67
C GLY A 202 -19.55 0.88 -5.83
N TYR A 203 -19.36 -0.01 -6.79
CA TYR A 203 -20.23 -1.14 -7.01
C TYR A 203 -20.16 -2.17 -5.86
N ALA A 204 -21.32 -2.67 -5.46
CA ALA A 204 -21.46 -3.84 -4.59
C ALA A 204 -22.60 -4.71 -5.12
N GLY A 205 -22.35 -6.00 -5.33
CA GLY A 205 -23.34 -6.91 -5.88
C GLY A 205 -22.72 -8.15 -6.54
N PRO A 206 -23.52 -8.89 -7.33
CA PRO A 206 -23.06 -10.08 -8.02
C PRO A 206 -21.88 -9.77 -8.94
N LEU A 207 -20.80 -10.53 -8.79
CA LEU A 207 -19.63 -10.43 -9.66
C LEU A 207 -19.87 -11.33 -10.89
N THR A 208 -20.28 -10.69 -12.00
CA THR A 208 -20.53 -11.35 -13.29
C THR A 208 -19.32 -11.30 -14.20
N ARG A 209 -19.34 -12.04 -15.32
CA ARG A 209 -18.27 -11.99 -16.34
C ARG A 209 -18.12 -10.59 -16.95
N GLU A 210 -19.23 -9.88 -17.14
CA GLU A 210 -19.21 -8.49 -17.63
C GLU A 210 -18.54 -7.58 -16.62
N ARG A 211 -18.73 -7.84 -15.33
CA ARG A 211 -18.07 -7.09 -14.25
C ARG A 211 -16.58 -7.39 -14.20
N GLU A 212 -16.16 -8.63 -14.34
CA GLU A 212 -14.74 -9.02 -14.42
C GLU A 212 -14.05 -8.33 -15.62
N ALA A 213 -14.76 -8.17 -16.75
CA ALA A 213 -14.21 -7.57 -17.97
C ALA A 213 -13.91 -6.05 -17.87
N VAL A 214 -14.50 -5.34 -16.91
CA VAL A 214 -14.26 -3.90 -16.69
C VAL A 214 -13.36 -3.62 -15.48
N ALA A 215 -12.69 -4.64 -14.96
CA ALA A 215 -11.80 -4.53 -13.82
C ALA A 215 -10.62 -3.58 -14.10
N THR A 216 -10.36 -2.64 -13.19
CA THR A 216 -9.24 -1.71 -13.22
C THR A 216 -8.19 -1.99 -12.15
N TYR A 217 -8.47 -2.97 -11.27
CA TYR A 217 -7.54 -3.48 -10.24
C TYR A 217 -6.96 -4.84 -10.67
N PRO A 218 -5.73 -4.89 -11.23
CA PRO A 218 -5.09 -6.11 -11.69
C PRO A 218 -4.93 -7.18 -10.60
N VAL A 219 -4.68 -6.78 -9.34
CA VAL A 219 -4.54 -7.69 -8.19
C VAL A 219 -5.83 -8.46 -7.95
N SER A 220 -6.97 -7.75 -7.87
CA SER A 220 -8.28 -8.39 -7.67
C SER A 220 -8.60 -9.36 -8.80
N LEU A 221 -8.34 -8.96 -10.05
CA LEU A 221 -8.56 -9.80 -11.22
C LEU A 221 -7.64 -11.04 -11.22
N ALA A 222 -6.37 -10.88 -10.86
CA ALA A 222 -5.41 -11.98 -10.79
C ALA A 222 -5.85 -13.05 -9.76
N ARG A 223 -6.33 -12.64 -8.57
CA ARG A 223 -6.87 -13.57 -7.57
C ARG A 223 -8.11 -14.32 -8.10
N LEU A 224 -9.04 -13.62 -8.76
CA LEU A 224 -10.22 -14.24 -9.39
C LEU A 224 -9.82 -15.26 -10.46
N VAL A 225 -8.89 -14.92 -11.34
CA VAL A 225 -8.36 -15.86 -12.35
C VAL A 225 -7.71 -17.08 -11.69
N GLY A 226 -6.94 -16.87 -10.63
CA GLY A 226 -6.34 -17.97 -9.87
C GLY A 226 -7.38 -18.89 -9.23
N TRP A 227 -8.43 -18.33 -8.64
CA TRP A 227 -9.54 -19.14 -8.09
C TRP A 227 -10.25 -19.93 -9.18
N HIS A 228 -10.58 -19.28 -10.30
CA HIS A 228 -11.17 -19.95 -11.45
C HIS A 228 -10.35 -21.18 -11.87
N GLU A 229 -9.05 -21.00 -12.12
CA GLU A 229 -8.15 -22.08 -12.51
C GLU A 229 -8.06 -23.19 -11.47
N GLY A 230 -7.94 -22.85 -10.21
CA GLY A 230 -7.84 -23.83 -9.13
C GLY A 230 -9.11 -24.63 -8.94
N LEU A 231 -10.29 -24.02 -9.10
CA LEU A 231 -11.59 -24.68 -9.02
C LEU A 231 -11.85 -25.55 -10.25
N GLU A 232 -11.56 -25.08 -11.46
CA GLU A 232 -11.72 -25.88 -12.67
C GLU A 232 -10.81 -27.11 -12.68
N ALA A 233 -9.56 -26.96 -12.23
CA ALA A 233 -8.65 -28.10 -12.06
C ALA A 233 -9.17 -29.11 -11.03
N GLY A 234 -9.97 -28.68 -10.06
CA GLY A 234 -10.70 -29.53 -9.10
C GLY A 234 -12.04 -30.04 -9.59
N GLY A 235 -12.42 -29.81 -10.87
CA GLY A 235 -13.66 -30.24 -11.48
C GLY A 235 -14.90 -29.42 -11.07
N ILE A 236 -14.70 -28.16 -10.67
CA ILE A 236 -15.77 -27.22 -10.28
C ILE A 236 -15.85 -26.12 -11.36
N ALA A 237 -16.97 -26.06 -12.09
CA ALA A 237 -17.17 -25.06 -13.12
C ALA A 237 -17.28 -23.65 -12.52
N TRP A 238 -16.53 -22.68 -13.07
CA TRP A 238 -16.55 -21.29 -12.60
C TRP A 238 -17.91 -20.62 -12.66
N ASP A 239 -18.74 -21.01 -13.61
CA ASP A 239 -20.11 -20.51 -13.76
C ASP A 239 -21.06 -20.98 -12.65
N ASP A 240 -20.75 -22.10 -11.98
CA ASP A 240 -21.51 -22.61 -10.84
C ASP A 240 -21.13 -21.93 -9.51
N VAL A 241 -20.07 -21.12 -9.50
CA VAL A 241 -19.59 -20.40 -8.31
C VAL A 241 -20.38 -19.12 -8.11
N VAL A 242 -21.00 -18.98 -6.94
CA VAL A 242 -21.70 -17.75 -6.57
C VAL A 242 -20.70 -16.72 -6.09
N LYS A 243 -20.60 -15.60 -6.80
CA LYS A 243 -19.61 -14.55 -6.58
C LYS A 243 -20.28 -13.24 -6.19
N GLU A 244 -19.72 -12.57 -5.22
CA GLU A 244 -20.17 -11.26 -4.71
C GLU A 244 -18.99 -10.30 -4.62
N GLU A 245 -19.14 -9.10 -5.19
CA GLU A 245 -18.17 -8.01 -5.08
C GLU A 245 -18.59 -7.01 -4.02
N ARG A 246 -17.63 -6.52 -3.24
CA ARG A 246 -17.84 -5.56 -2.16
C ARG A 246 -16.90 -4.36 -2.30
N VAL A 247 -17.32 -3.20 -1.77
CA VAL A 247 -16.68 -1.91 -2.04
C VAL A 247 -15.35 -1.74 -1.32
N THR A 248 -15.25 -2.15 -0.05
CA THR A 248 -14.07 -1.89 0.78
C THR A 248 -13.52 -3.16 1.42
N ASN A 249 -12.20 -3.15 1.71
CA ASN A 249 -11.54 -4.20 2.48
C ASN A 249 -11.83 -4.01 3.97
N ALA A 250 -13.00 -4.46 4.41
CA ALA A 250 -13.45 -4.34 5.79
C ALA A 250 -14.22 -5.59 6.25
N PRO A 251 -14.18 -5.94 7.55
CA PRO A 251 -14.93 -7.08 8.08
C PRO A 251 -16.44 -6.96 7.83
N GLU A 252 -16.99 -5.76 7.90
CA GLU A 252 -18.42 -5.49 7.67
C GLU A 252 -18.81 -5.84 6.23
N GLU A 253 -17.95 -5.53 5.27
CA GLU A 253 -18.16 -5.86 3.85
C GLU A 253 -18.06 -7.38 3.64
N GLY A 254 -17.15 -8.06 4.30
CA GLY A 254 -17.07 -9.51 4.29
C GLY A 254 -18.35 -10.18 4.82
N ALA A 255 -18.90 -9.65 5.92
CA ALA A 255 -20.18 -10.12 6.48
C ALA A 255 -21.35 -9.90 5.52
N LEU A 256 -21.44 -8.71 4.88
CA LEU A 256 -22.47 -8.42 3.88
C LEU A 256 -22.31 -9.32 2.65
N GLY A 257 -21.09 -9.55 2.18
CA GLY A 257 -20.79 -10.43 1.06
C GLY A 257 -21.23 -11.87 1.33
N LEU A 258 -20.91 -12.42 2.50
CA LEU A 258 -21.38 -13.76 2.89
C LEU A 258 -22.91 -13.85 2.89
N ARG A 259 -23.60 -12.89 3.50
CA ARG A 259 -25.08 -12.88 3.52
C ARG A 259 -25.67 -12.87 2.12
N ALA A 260 -25.09 -12.10 1.19
CA ALA A 260 -25.51 -12.05 -0.21
C ALA A 260 -25.24 -13.38 -0.94
N VAL A 261 -24.11 -14.04 -0.69
CA VAL A 261 -23.80 -15.37 -1.21
C VAL A 261 -24.81 -16.39 -0.70
N LEU A 262 -25.04 -16.45 0.63
CA LEU A 262 -25.98 -17.41 1.23
C LEU A 262 -27.42 -17.20 0.79
N ALA A 263 -27.84 -15.97 0.53
CA ALA A 263 -29.19 -15.69 0.00
C ALA A 263 -29.40 -16.25 -1.40
N ARG A 264 -28.35 -16.35 -2.24
CA ARG A 264 -28.39 -16.89 -3.60
C ARG A 264 -28.08 -18.38 -3.68
N ALA A 265 -27.22 -18.86 -2.78
CA ALA A 265 -26.81 -20.27 -2.71
C ALA A 265 -26.66 -20.68 -1.24
N PRO A 266 -27.77 -21.08 -0.58
CA PRO A 266 -27.76 -21.47 0.84
C PRO A 266 -27.01 -22.79 1.09
N ASP A 267 -26.74 -23.56 0.06
CA ASP A 267 -26.08 -24.85 0.07
C ASP A 267 -24.55 -24.79 -0.14
N VAL A 268 -23.95 -23.59 -0.19
CA VAL A 268 -22.49 -23.46 -0.20
C VAL A 268 -21.88 -24.06 1.07
N THR A 269 -20.73 -24.70 0.90
CA THR A 269 -19.98 -25.35 2.00
C THR A 269 -18.63 -24.68 2.27
N ALA A 270 -18.16 -23.82 1.36
CA ALA A 270 -16.90 -23.09 1.53
C ALA A 270 -16.94 -21.72 0.86
N ILE A 271 -16.16 -20.79 1.39
CA ILE A 271 -16.05 -19.40 0.92
C ILE A 271 -14.60 -19.04 0.69
N LEU A 272 -14.29 -18.52 -0.49
CA LEU A 272 -13.04 -17.83 -0.82
C LEU A 272 -13.23 -16.33 -0.61
N CYS A 273 -12.36 -15.71 0.18
CA CYS A 273 -12.39 -14.28 0.42
C CYS A 273 -11.13 -13.61 -0.13
N SER A 274 -11.27 -12.43 -0.73
CA SER A 274 -10.13 -11.68 -1.30
C SER A 274 -9.07 -11.28 -0.29
N THR A 275 -9.47 -11.12 0.98
CA THR A 275 -8.59 -10.71 2.07
C THR A 275 -8.98 -11.38 3.37
N ASP A 276 -8.07 -11.40 4.32
CA ASP A 276 -8.34 -11.89 5.68
C ASP A 276 -9.37 -11.02 6.41
N GLN A 277 -9.34 -9.70 6.21
CA GLN A 277 -10.33 -8.80 6.81
C GLN A 277 -11.75 -9.21 6.43
N MET A 278 -11.97 -9.45 5.14
CA MET A 278 -13.28 -9.90 4.64
C MET A 278 -13.62 -11.31 5.15
N ALA A 279 -12.64 -12.22 5.17
CA ALA A 279 -12.84 -13.58 5.68
C ALA A 279 -13.24 -13.59 7.16
N LEU A 280 -12.60 -12.77 8.00
CA LEU A 280 -12.93 -12.66 9.43
C LEU A 280 -14.34 -12.10 9.66
N GLY A 281 -14.75 -11.13 8.84
CA GLY A 281 -16.11 -10.62 8.87
C GLY A 281 -17.14 -11.64 8.42
N ALA A 282 -16.85 -12.41 7.36
CA ALA A 282 -17.68 -13.49 6.87
C ALA A 282 -17.79 -14.62 7.91
N LEU A 283 -16.70 -15.02 8.55
CA LEU A 283 -16.65 -16.02 9.63
C LEU A 283 -17.58 -15.63 10.78
N ARG A 284 -17.52 -14.38 11.24
CA ARG A 284 -18.39 -13.87 12.29
C ARG A 284 -19.86 -13.94 11.86
N ALA A 285 -20.18 -13.50 10.64
CA ALA A 285 -21.54 -13.54 10.12
C ALA A 285 -22.07 -14.98 9.95
N ALA A 286 -21.21 -15.93 9.61
CA ALA A 286 -21.56 -17.35 9.56
C ALA A 286 -21.95 -17.89 10.94
N ALA A 287 -21.16 -17.61 11.97
CA ALA A 287 -21.46 -18.00 13.35
C ALA A 287 -22.79 -17.38 13.84
N GLU A 288 -23.03 -16.09 13.54
CA GLU A 288 -24.31 -15.42 13.85
C GLU A 288 -25.50 -16.09 13.15
N ALA A 289 -25.30 -16.65 11.95
CA ALA A 289 -26.32 -17.35 11.18
C ALA A 289 -26.44 -18.86 11.51
N GLY A 290 -25.65 -19.38 12.47
CA GLY A 290 -25.61 -20.80 12.82
C GLY A 290 -25.00 -21.68 11.70
N ARG A 291 -24.14 -21.10 10.87
CA ARG A 291 -23.43 -21.76 9.77
C ARG A 291 -21.96 -22.04 10.12
N ASP A 292 -21.76 -22.68 11.28
CA ASP A 292 -20.44 -23.12 11.74
C ASP A 292 -19.85 -24.27 10.89
N ASP A 293 -20.64 -24.81 9.99
CA ASP A 293 -20.27 -25.83 9.01
C ASP A 293 -19.41 -25.29 7.86
N LEU A 294 -19.42 -23.98 7.60
CA LEU A 294 -18.71 -23.37 6.47
C LEU A 294 -17.21 -23.39 6.64
N SER A 295 -16.49 -23.69 5.57
CA SER A 295 -15.05 -23.49 5.44
C SER A 295 -14.72 -22.13 4.84
N PHE A 296 -13.63 -21.49 5.32
CA PHE A 296 -13.19 -20.17 4.86
C PHE A 296 -11.70 -20.15 4.52
N VAL A 297 -11.36 -19.53 3.40
CA VAL A 297 -9.98 -19.21 3.04
C VAL A 297 -9.88 -17.71 2.80
N GLY A 298 -8.93 -17.06 3.50
CA GLY A 298 -8.57 -15.66 3.33
C GLY A 298 -7.35 -15.46 2.44
N PHE A 299 -6.82 -14.24 2.49
CA PHE A 299 -5.58 -13.84 1.81
C PHE A 299 -4.90 -12.77 2.66
N ASP A 300 -3.57 -12.78 2.81
CA ASP A 300 -2.64 -11.83 3.45
C ASP A 300 -1.84 -12.43 4.63
N ASP A 301 -2.44 -13.28 5.44
CA ASP A 301 -1.95 -13.80 6.72
C ASP A 301 -1.68 -12.67 7.74
N ILE A 302 -2.66 -11.80 7.92
CA ILE A 302 -2.61 -10.78 8.97
C ILE A 302 -2.58 -11.41 10.38
N PRO A 303 -2.07 -10.71 11.43
CA PRO A 303 -1.97 -11.28 12.78
C PRO A 303 -3.28 -11.85 13.31
N ALA A 304 -4.42 -11.24 13.01
CA ALA A 304 -5.74 -11.71 13.42
C ALA A 304 -6.12 -13.07 12.78
N ALA A 305 -5.66 -13.34 11.55
CA ALA A 305 -5.89 -14.62 10.89
C ALA A 305 -5.25 -15.78 11.67
N GLY A 306 -4.01 -15.57 12.14
CA GLY A 306 -3.33 -16.55 13.00
C GLY A 306 -4.04 -16.76 14.32
N ALA A 307 -4.44 -15.67 15.00
CA ALA A 307 -5.12 -15.71 16.30
C ALA A 307 -6.49 -16.42 16.25
N LEU A 308 -7.21 -16.28 15.13
CA LEU A 308 -8.55 -16.86 14.94
C LEU A 308 -8.55 -18.16 14.14
N GLY A 309 -7.38 -18.71 13.81
CA GLY A 309 -7.25 -19.98 13.11
C GLY A 309 -7.76 -19.95 11.68
N LEU A 310 -7.68 -18.79 10.99
CA LEU A 310 -8.08 -18.64 9.60
C LEU A 310 -7.04 -19.25 8.65
N THR A 311 -7.46 -20.21 7.82
CA THR A 311 -6.70 -20.67 6.65
C THR A 311 -6.59 -19.54 5.65
N THR A 312 -5.38 -19.25 5.19
CA THR A 312 -5.15 -18.08 4.33
C THR A 312 -3.96 -18.28 3.40
N ILE A 313 -3.85 -17.43 2.39
CA ILE A 313 -2.64 -17.28 1.60
C ILE A 313 -1.77 -16.22 2.27
N ARG A 314 -0.58 -16.64 2.74
CA ARG A 314 0.42 -15.70 3.26
C ARG A 314 1.11 -14.98 2.12
N GLN A 315 1.11 -13.66 2.20
CA GLN A 315 2.00 -12.79 1.45
C GLN A 315 2.96 -12.05 2.39
N PRO A 316 4.22 -11.85 2.01
CA PRO A 316 5.23 -11.25 2.87
C PRO A 316 5.13 -9.72 2.89
N LEU A 317 4.05 -9.17 3.45
CA LEU A 317 3.71 -7.74 3.45
C LEU A 317 4.82 -6.84 3.98
N MET A 318 5.42 -7.21 5.12
CA MET A 318 6.53 -6.43 5.70
C MET A 318 7.77 -6.48 4.81
N GLU A 319 8.12 -7.64 4.25
CA GLU A 319 9.25 -7.78 3.34
C GLU A 319 9.03 -7.01 2.04
N LYS A 320 7.79 -7.00 1.54
CA LYS A 320 7.38 -6.21 0.38
C LYS A 320 7.66 -4.71 0.62
N GLY A 321 7.24 -4.17 1.77
CA GLY A 321 7.52 -2.80 2.16
C GLY A 321 9.02 -2.51 2.32
N LEU A 322 9.75 -3.38 3.01
CA LEU A 322 11.20 -3.26 3.21
C LEU A 322 11.95 -3.26 1.88
N THR A 323 11.58 -4.16 0.97
CA THR A 323 12.17 -4.26 -0.37
C THR A 323 11.91 -3.00 -1.19
N ALA A 324 10.67 -2.53 -1.24
CA ALA A 324 10.30 -1.31 -1.95
C ALA A 324 11.04 -0.07 -1.40
N GLY A 325 11.12 0.05 -0.08
CA GLY A 325 11.87 1.13 0.56
C GLY A 325 13.37 1.10 0.22
N ARG A 326 14.01 -0.07 0.28
CA ARG A 326 15.44 -0.23 -0.07
C ARG A 326 15.74 0.14 -1.51
N LEU A 327 14.87 -0.24 -2.46
CA LEU A 327 15.02 0.11 -3.88
C LEU A 327 14.95 1.62 -4.14
N LEU A 328 14.27 2.39 -3.28
CA LEU A 328 14.23 3.86 -3.37
C LEU A 328 15.39 4.52 -2.62
N VAL A 329 15.83 3.92 -1.52
CA VAL A 329 16.97 4.41 -0.72
C VAL A 329 18.28 4.21 -1.45
N ASP A 330 18.46 3.04 -2.07
CA ASP A 330 19.64 2.63 -2.82
C ASP A 330 19.19 2.00 -4.15
N PRO A 331 18.91 2.83 -5.15
CA PRO A 331 18.41 2.34 -6.44
C PRO A 331 19.41 1.37 -7.08
N PRO A 332 18.92 0.25 -7.65
CA PRO A 332 19.78 -0.75 -8.25
C PRO A 332 20.56 -0.17 -9.45
N ALA A 333 21.72 -0.76 -9.71
CA ALA A 333 22.56 -0.38 -10.86
C ALA A 333 21.76 -0.50 -12.17
N GLU A 334 22.14 0.29 -13.17
CA GLU A 334 21.54 0.24 -14.50
C GLU A 334 21.64 -1.19 -15.07
N GLY A 335 20.50 -1.76 -15.51
CA GLY A 335 20.38 -3.15 -16.01
C GLY A 335 20.04 -4.20 -14.94
N ALA A 336 19.89 -3.84 -13.66
CA ALA A 336 19.38 -4.77 -12.65
C ALA A 336 17.90 -5.15 -12.91
N PRO A 337 17.41 -6.29 -12.37
CA PRO A 337 16.02 -6.68 -12.49
C PRO A 337 15.09 -5.56 -11.99
N ARG A 338 14.13 -5.20 -12.82
CA ARG A 338 13.11 -4.21 -12.48
C ARG A 338 11.89 -4.81 -11.82
N GLU A 339 11.86 -6.13 -11.67
CA GLU A 339 10.72 -6.86 -11.16
C GLU A 339 11.14 -7.84 -10.06
N ILE A 340 10.55 -7.67 -8.88
CA ILE A 340 10.76 -8.54 -7.73
C ILE A 340 9.40 -9.12 -7.34
N VAL A 341 9.24 -10.42 -7.56
CA VAL A 341 8.04 -11.19 -7.17
C VAL A 341 8.38 -12.03 -5.96
N LEU A 342 7.79 -11.68 -4.83
CA LEU A 342 7.98 -12.39 -3.57
C LEU A 342 7.09 -13.64 -3.51
N PRO A 343 7.50 -14.71 -2.77
CA PRO A 343 6.76 -15.94 -2.70
C PRO A 343 5.45 -15.78 -1.91
N VAL A 344 4.46 -16.62 -2.26
CA VAL A 344 3.23 -16.81 -1.50
C VAL A 344 3.10 -18.26 -1.07
N GLU A 345 2.43 -18.51 0.04
CA GLU A 345 2.17 -19.86 0.52
C GLU A 345 0.76 -20.01 1.11
N LEU A 346 0.16 -21.17 0.95
CA LEU A 346 -1.04 -21.54 1.69
C LEU A 346 -0.66 -21.89 3.14
N VAL A 347 -1.37 -21.29 4.10
CA VAL A 347 -1.24 -21.58 5.52
C VAL A 347 -2.53 -22.21 6.03
N PRO A 348 -2.64 -23.55 6.02
CA PRO A 348 -3.84 -24.25 6.52
C PRO A 348 -4.00 -24.07 8.02
N ARG A 349 -5.24 -23.81 8.47
CA ARG A 349 -5.64 -23.70 9.87
C ARG A 349 -7.04 -24.27 10.08
N GLY A 350 -7.65 -23.98 11.23
CA GLY A 350 -8.92 -24.57 11.66
C GLY A 350 -10.18 -24.09 10.93
N SER A 351 -10.10 -23.02 10.10
CA SER A 351 -11.25 -22.53 9.37
C SER A 351 -11.61 -23.33 8.11
N THR A 352 -10.82 -24.34 7.75
CA THR A 352 -11.13 -25.29 6.68
C THR A 352 -11.18 -26.71 7.19
N ARG A 353 -12.15 -27.48 6.71
CA ARG A 353 -12.40 -28.89 7.04
C ARG A 353 -12.83 -29.66 5.81
N PRO A 354 -12.79 -30.99 5.78
CA PRO A 354 -13.43 -31.79 4.72
C PRO A 354 -14.91 -31.46 4.56
N ALA A 355 -15.44 -31.50 3.31
CA ALA A 355 -16.81 -31.18 2.96
C ALA A 355 -17.84 -32.19 3.48
#